data_a690d7a70807db7a4d2bcf29a0819d9a
#
_entry.id   a690d7a70807db7a4d2bcf29a0819d9a
#
_cell.length_a   1.000
_cell.length_b   1.000
_cell.length_c   1.000
_cell.angle_alpha   90.00
_cell.angle_beta   90.00
_cell.angle_gamma   90.00
#
_symmetry.space_group_name_H-M   'P 1'
#
loop_
_entity.id
_entity.type
_entity.pdbx_description
1 polymer ?
#
loop_
_entity_poly.entity_id
_entity_poly.type
_entity_poly.pdbx_seq_one_letter_code
_entity_poly.pdbx_strand_id
1 'polypeptide(L)'
;MCIRDRFFPINKQYTFAINSEVGYGKAFGGKVYPIFKNFYAGGLGSVRGFEQNSLGPRDQPLLGQTEGAALGGTRKAIFNAELSTPFPGAGNDRTLRLYGFFDAGNVFGSRSAGLTDEQWKASKKIRASVGLGISWISPLGPLRIAYAVPVRQQKEVQDPNTGLILIPKDRIQRLQFQIGTSF
;
A
#
# COMPACT_ATOMS: atom_id res chain seq x y z
N MET A 1 9.39 1.41 -13.97
CA MET A 1 8.08 1.44 -13.30
C MET A 1 7.02 1.71 -14.36
N CYS A 2 5.96 0.92 -14.40
CA CYS A 2 4.83 1.09 -15.31
C CYS A 2 3.57 1.30 -14.47
N ILE A 3 2.82 2.36 -14.79
CA ILE A 3 1.54 2.68 -14.16
C ILE A 3 0.48 2.66 -15.25
N ARG A 4 -0.64 2.05 -14.99
CA ARG A 4 -1.78 2.00 -15.92
C ARG A 4 -3.07 2.28 -15.19
N ASP A 5 -3.73 3.36 -15.57
CA ASP A 5 -5.03 3.79 -15.07
C ASP A 5 -6.08 3.63 -16.15
N ARG A 6 -7.23 3.10 -15.77
CA ARG A 6 -8.42 3.04 -16.63
C ARG A 6 -9.65 3.45 -15.85
N PHE A 7 -10.45 4.30 -16.47
CA PHE A 7 -11.72 4.78 -15.95
C PHE A 7 -12.85 4.31 -16.86
N PHE A 8 -13.86 3.69 -16.26
CA PHE A 8 -15.04 3.18 -16.95
C PHE A 8 -16.28 3.91 -16.39
N PRO A 9 -16.84 4.88 -17.12
CA PRO A 9 -18.11 5.47 -16.73
C PRO A 9 -19.22 4.43 -16.95
N ILE A 10 -19.79 3.93 -15.84
CA ILE A 10 -20.91 2.97 -15.91
C ILE A 10 -22.18 3.73 -16.30
N ASN A 11 -22.38 4.90 -15.72
CA ASN A 11 -23.45 5.83 -16.07
C ASN A 11 -23.04 7.27 -15.68
N LYS A 12 -23.98 8.24 -15.74
CA LYS A 12 -23.72 9.66 -15.40
C LYS A 12 -23.32 9.88 -13.93
N GLN A 13 -23.54 8.89 -13.04
CA GLN A 13 -23.30 9.00 -11.60
C GLN A 13 -22.14 8.10 -11.14
N TYR A 14 -22.02 6.89 -11.70
CA TYR A 14 -21.04 5.90 -11.25
C TYR A 14 -19.84 5.83 -12.19
N THR A 15 -18.66 5.87 -11.61
CA THR A 15 -17.39 5.66 -12.32
C THR A 15 -16.60 4.55 -11.64
N PHE A 16 -16.23 3.54 -12.41
CA PHE A 16 -15.34 2.49 -11.97
C PHE A 16 -13.92 2.78 -12.47
N ALA A 17 -12.96 2.75 -11.56
CA ALA A 17 -11.57 2.99 -11.87
C ALA A 17 -10.73 1.77 -11.51
N ILE A 18 -9.77 1.44 -12.35
CA ILE A 18 -8.75 0.43 -12.11
C ILE A 18 -7.40 1.10 -12.29
N ASN A 19 -6.56 0.97 -11.26
CA ASN A 19 -5.17 1.37 -11.31
C ASN A 19 -4.30 0.12 -11.09
N SER A 20 -3.24 -0.01 -11.86
CA SER A 20 -2.23 -1.02 -11.64
C SER A 20 -0.83 -0.42 -11.79
N GLU A 21 0.02 -0.71 -10.82
CA GLU A 21 1.39 -0.23 -10.78
C GLU A 21 2.34 -1.42 -10.64
N VAL A 22 3.31 -1.53 -11.57
CA VAL A 22 4.35 -2.55 -11.54
C VAL A 22 5.71 -1.88 -11.63
N GLY A 23 6.57 -2.17 -10.67
CA GLY A 23 7.95 -1.70 -10.62
C GLY A 23 8.93 -2.87 -10.59
N TYR A 24 10.02 -2.76 -11.33
CA TYR A 24 11.12 -3.70 -11.33
C TYR A 24 12.46 -2.98 -11.36
N GLY A 25 13.35 -3.32 -10.44
CA GLY A 25 14.72 -2.82 -10.37
C GLY A 25 15.71 -3.97 -10.26
N LYS A 26 16.83 -3.88 -10.95
CA LYS A 26 17.93 -4.85 -10.89
C LYS A 26 19.27 -4.11 -10.97
N ALA A 27 20.22 -4.50 -10.13
CA ALA A 27 21.59 -4.04 -10.24
C ALA A 27 22.32 -4.82 -11.34
N PHE A 28 23.24 -4.14 -12.03
CA PHE A 28 24.11 -4.73 -13.04
C PHE A 28 25.49 -5.05 -12.44
N GLY A 29 26.20 -6.02 -13.01
CA GLY A 29 27.59 -6.32 -12.67
C GLY A 29 27.78 -6.93 -11.28
N GLY A 30 26.80 -7.69 -10.75
CA GLY A 30 26.92 -8.36 -9.45
C GLY A 30 26.91 -7.42 -8.23
N LYS A 31 26.66 -6.12 -8.44
CA LYS A 31 26.59 -5.11 -7.36
C LYS A 31 25.27 -5.20 -6.60
N VAL A 32 25.28 -4.75 -5.34
CA VAL A 32 24.07 -4.65 -4.52
C VAL A 32 23.19 -3.50 -5.06
N TYR A 33 21.88 -3.73 -5.13
CA TYR A 33 20.92 -2.70 -5.55
C TYR A 33 20.86 -1.58 -4.49
N PRO A 34 21.02 -0.30 -4.87
CA PRO A 34 21.04 0.80 -3.92
C PRO A 34 19.71 0.91 -3.17
N ILE A 35 19.76 0.94 -1.84
CA ILE A 35 18.56 0.94 -0.98
C ILE A 35 17.67 2.18 -1.21
N PHE A 36 18.26 3.33 -1.55
CA PHE A 36 17.52 4.56 -1.84
C PHE A 36 16.72 4.52 -3.16
N LYS A 37 16.94 3.50 -4.00
CA LYS A 37 16.15 3.23 -5.21
C LYS A 37 15.09 2.15 -5.00
N ASN A 38 14.98 1.61 -3.80
CA ASN A 38 13.95 0.62 -3.49
C ASN A 38 12.55 1.22 -3.66
N PHE A 39 11.63 0.37 -4.08
CA PHE A 39 10.21 0.70 -4.10
C PHE A 39 9.63 0.56 -2.69
N TYR A 40 8.67 1.41 -2.37
CA TYR A 40 7.89 1.37 -1.15
C TYR A 40 6.41 1.33 -1.49
N ALA A 41 5.60 0.79 -0.60
CA ALA A 41 4.15 0.75 -0.72
C ALA A 41 3.47 0.77 0.66
N GLY A 42 2.18 1.06 0.66
CA GLY A 42 1.33 1.29 1.83
C GLY A 42 0.83 2.73 1.86
N GLY A 43 -0.34 2.94 2.41
CA GLY A 43 -0.98 4.26 2.48
C GLY A 43 -1.93 4.56 1.33
N LEU A 44 -2.50 5.79 1.35
CA LEU A 44 -3.53 6.26 0.41
C LEU A 44 -3.13 6.21 -1.05
N GLY A 45 -1.84 6.37 -1.36
CA GLY A 45 -1.32 6.33 -2.73
C GLY A 45 -1.04 4.93 -3.27
N SER A 46 -1.28 3.86 -2.49
CA SER A 46 -0.93 2.50 -2.90
C SER A 46 -1.90 1.45 -2.36
N VAL A 47 -1.65 0.83 -1.21
CA VAL A 47 -2.56 -0.13 -0.55
C VAL A 47 -3.08 0.52 0.73
N ARG A 48 -4.32 0.99 0.70
CA ARG A 48 -4.97 1.67 1.83
C ARG A 48 -5.19 0.72 3.00
N GLY A 49 -5.25 1.24 4.22
CA GLY A 49 -5.40 0.45 5.45
C GLY A 49 -4.10 -0.02 6.07
N PHE A 50 -2.99 0.15 5.37
CA PHE A 50 -1.63 -0.04 5.87
C PHE A 50 -0.93 1.32 6.04
N GLU A 51 -0.03 1.41 7.00
CA GLU A 51 0.76 2.63 7.21
C GLU A 51 1.58 2.97 5.96
N GLN A 52 1.80 4.25 5.73
CA GLN A 52 2.51 4.73 4.55
C GLN A 52 3.93 4.14 4.48
N ASN A 53 4.28 3.63 3.30
CA ASN A 53 5.58 3.01 3.01
C ASN A 53 5.96 1.83 3.92
N SER A 54 4.99 1.16 4.55
CA SER A 54 5.22 0.10 5.53
C SER A 54 5.21 -1.32 4.96
N LEU A 55 4.77 -1.51 3.72
CA LEU A 55 4.68 -2.82 3.10
C LEU A 55 6.03 -3.30 2.55
N GLY A 56 6.22 -4.61 2.61
CA GLY A 56 7.42 -5.26 2.09
C GLY A 56 8.31 -5.86 3.17
N PRO A 57 9.57 -6.14 2.83
CA PRO A 57 10.56 -6.61 3.78
C PRO A 57 10.83 -5.58 4.87
N ARG A 58 10.99 -6.05 6.09
CA ARG A 58 11.36 -5.21 7.24
C ARG A 58 12.63 -5.74 7.88
N ASP A 59 13.37 -4.83 8.47
CA ASP A 59 14.51 -5.16 9.29
C ASP A 59 14.06 -5.80 10.61
N GLN A 60 14.98 -6.52 11.26
CA GLN A 60 14.70 -7.03 12.60
C GLN A 60 14.64 -5.86 13.58
N PRO A 61 13.67 -5.87 14.54
CA PRO A 61 13.62 -4.84 15.55
C PRO A 61 14.91 -4.88 16.38
N LEU A 62 15.50 -3.71 16.59
CA LEU A 62 16.62 -3.54 17.52
C LEU A 62 16.15 -3.80 18.97
N LEU A 63 17.08 -4.18 19.84
CA LEU A 63 16.81 -4.35 21.27
C LEU A 63 16.07 -3.13 21.84
N GLY A 64 14.87 -3.39 22.37
CA GLY A 64 13.98 -2.34 22.90
C GLY A 64 12.99 -1.75 21.90
N GLN A 65 13.03 -2.14 20.63
CA GLN A 65 12.02 -1.76 19.63
C GLN A 65 11.13 -2.98 19.31
N THR A 66 9.83 -2.74 19.21
CA THR A 66 8.87 -3.77 18.84
C THR A 66 8.71 -3.93 17.32
N GLU A 67 9.28 -3.02 16.54
CA GLU A 67 9.03 -2.93 15.10
C GLU A 67 10.30 -2.56 14.33
N GLY A 68 10.60 -3.31 13.28
CA GLY A 68 11.70 -3.04 12.36
C GLY A 68 11.35 -1.98 11.30
N ALA A 69 12.34 -1.29 10.77
CA ALA A 69 12.20 -0.33 9.68
C ALA A 69 11.80 -1.04 8.37
N ALA A 70 11.00 -0.39 7.54
CA ALA A 70 10.70 -0.89 6.20
C ALA A 70 11.93 -0.74 5.29
N LEU A 71 12.40 -1.83 4.73
CA LEU A 71 13.56 -1.86 3.83
C LEU A 71 13.17 -1.56 2.38
N GLY A 72 11.86 -1.59 2.07
CA GLY A 72 11.39 -1.54 0.69
C GLY A 72 11.82 -2.76 -0.11
N GLY A 73 11.75 -2.68 -1.44
CA GLY A 73 12.16 -3.79 -2.28
C GLY A 73 12.43 -3.43 -3.72
N THR A 74 13.00 -4.36 -4.44
CA THR A 74 13.40 -4.18 -5.85
C THR A 74 12.25 -4.41 -6.84
N ARG A 75 11.12 -4.91 -6.37
CA ARG A 75 9.92 -5.17 -7.18
C ARG A 75 8.69 -4.66 -6.44
N LYS A 76 7.76 -4.06 -7.18
CA LYS A 76 6.49 -3.55 -6.66
C LYS A 76 5.37 -4.03 -7.56
N ALA A 77 4.27 -4.49 -6.99
CA ALA A 77 3.05 -4.79 -7.72
C ALA A 77 1.86 -4.35 -6.87
N ILE A 78 1.08 -3.42 -7.41
CA ILE A 78 -0.10 -2.83 -6.78
C ILE A 78 -1.26 -2.94 -7.75
N PHE A 79 -2.42 -3.23 -7.23
CA PHE A 79 -3.69 -3.22 -7.95
C PHE A 79 -4.73 -2.52 -7.07
N ASN A 80 -5.41 -1.55 -7.63
CA ASN A 80 -6.50 -0.82 -6.99
C ASN A 80 -7.73 -0.87 -7.88
N ALA A 81 -8.88 -1.15 -7.30
CA ALA A 81 -10.17 -1.04 -7.93
C ALA A 81 -11.04 -0.11 -7.10
N GLU A 82 -11.65 0.90 -7.70
CA GLU A 82 -12.43 1.92 -7.02
C GLU A 82 -13.74 2.18 -7.76
N LEU A 83 -14.85 2.18 -7.04
CA LEU A 83 -16.16 2.58 -7.54
C LEU A 83 -16.55 3.88 -6.86
N SER A 84 -16.72 4.94 -7.63
CA SER A 84 -17.06 6.27 -7.12
C SER A 84 -18.43 6.74 -7.59
N THR A 85 -19.13 7.43 -6.70
CA THR A 85 -20.45 8.03 -6.94
C THR A 85 -20.50 9.44 -6.36
N PRO A 86 -21.32 10.38 -6.89
CA PRO A 86 -21.61 11.63 -6.20
C PRO A 86 -22.13 11.34 -4.78
N PHE A 87 -21.81 12.21 -3.84
CA PHE A 87 -22.23 12.02 -2.46
C PHE A 87 -23.76 12.12 -2.34
N PRO A 88 -24.45 11.15 -1.74
CA PRO A 88 -25.89 11.20 -1.55
C PRO A 88 -26.28 12.42 -0.72
N GLY A 89 -27.19 13.24 -1.23
CA GLY A 89 -27.65 14.47 -0.56
C GLY A 89 -26.89 15.75 -0.93
N ALA A 90 -25.82 15.66 -1.71
CA ALA A 90 -25.07 16.84 -2.18
C ALA A 90 -25.75 17.57 -3.38
N GLY A 91 -26.95 17.15 -3.78
CA GLY A 91 -27.67 17.75 -4.90
C GLY A 91 -26.88 17.68 -6.22
N ASN A 92 -26.65 18.82 -6.84
CA ASN A 92 -25.89 18.94 -8.10
C ASN A 92 -24.37 19.10 -7.89
N ASP A 93 -23.90 19.09 -6.64
CA ASP A 93 -22.49 19.24 -6.35
C ASP A 93 -21.72 17.96 -6.75
N ARG A 94 -20.82 18.08 -7.71
CA ARG A 94 -19.96 17.01 -8.21
C ARG A 94 -18.57 17.02 -7.57
N THR A 95 -18.30 17.98 -6.71
CA THR A 95 -16.98 18.11 -6.05
C THR A 95 -16.84 17.12 -4.91
N LEU A 96 -17.95 16.69 -4.29
CA LEU A 96 -17.99 15.73 -3.20
C LEU A 96 -18.42 14.35 -3.72
N ARG A 97 -17.56 13.36 -3.55
CA ARG A 97 -17.79 12.00 -4.03
C ARG A 97 -17.55 10.98 -2.93
N LEU A 98 -18.42 9.98 -2.87
CA LEU A 98 -18.24 8.77 -2.08
C LEU A 98 -17.56 7.71 -2.98
N TYR A 99 -16.61 6.94 -2.43
CA TYR A 99 -16.01 5.84 -3.15
C TYR A 99 -15.83 4.61 -2.27
N GLY A 100 -16.08 3.43 -2.87
CA GLY A 100 -15.71 2.14 -2.31
C GLY A 100 -14.52 1.58 -3.07
N PHE A 101 -13.62 0.86 -2.37
CA PHE A 101 -12.40 0.39 -3.00
C PHE A 101 -11.98 -1.00 -2.52
N PHE A 102 -11.21 -1.65 -3.38
CA PHE A 102 -10.43 -2.83 -3.10
C PHE A 102 -9.00 -2.59 -3.55
N ASP A 103 -8.05 -2.77 -2.66
CA ASP A 103 -6.63 -2.64 -2.94
C ASP A 103 -5.93 -3.96 -2.67
N ALA A 104 -5.00 -4.33 -3.54
CA ALA A 104 -4.15 -5.49 -3.36
C ALA A 104 -2.73 -5.19 -3.85
N GLY A 105 -1.73 -5.64 -3.14
CA GLY A 105 -0.36 -5.44 -3.59
C GLY A 105 0.69 -5.75 -2.55
N ASN A 106 1.93 -5.59 -2.97
CA ASN A 106 3.07 -5.70 -2.10
C ASN A 106 4.34 -5.17 -2.76
N VAL A 107 5.37 -5.02 -1.93
CA VAL A 107 6.74 -4.79 -2.34
C VAL A 107 7.56 -6.05 -2.01
N PHE A 108 8.32 -6.52 -2.99
CA PHE A 108 9.07 -7.76 -2.89
C PHE A 108 10.56 -7.45 -2.82
N GLY A 109 11.22 -7.99 -1.79
CA GLY A 109 12.66 -7.89 -1.62
C GLY A 109 13.44 -8.84 -2.53
N SER A 110 14.74 -8.58 -2.64
CA SER A 110 15.69 -9.50 -3.27
C SER A 110 16.45 -10.30 -2.19
N ARG A 111 16.79 -11.55 -2.47
CA ARG A 111 17.67 -12.36 -1.60
C ARG A 111 19.04 -11.70 -1.39
N SER A 112 19.52 -10.92 -2.34
CA SER A 112 20.77 -10.16 -2.23
C SER A 112 20.75 -9.02 -1.22
N ALA A 113 19.61 -8.74 -0.58
CA ALA A 113 19.46 -7.68 0.42
C ALA A 113 19.70 -8.16 1.87
N GLY A 114 20.32 -9.33 2.08
CA GLY A 114 20.63 -9.86 3.43
C GLY A 114 19.43 -10.39 4.20
N LEU A 115 18.27 -10.59 3.54
CA LEU A 115 17.08 -11.14 4.16
C LEU A 115 17.23 -12.63 4.49
N THR A 116 16.75 -13.06 5.65
CA THR A 116 16.62 -14.47 5.97
C THR A 116 15.59 -15.14 5.04
N ASP A 117 15.69 -16.47 4.88
CA ASP A 117 14.74 -17.20 4.01
C ASP A 117 13.28 -17.03 4.45
N GLU A 118 13.04 -16.89 5.74
CA GLU A 118 11.70 -16.66 6.29
C GLU A 118 11.19 -15.25 6.00
N GLN A 119 12.02 -14.23 6.20
CA GLN A 119 11.71 -12.84 5.84
C GLN A 119 11.42 -12.72 4.34
N TRP A 120 12.22 -13.40 3.52
CA TRP A 120 12.01 -13.41 2.08
C TRP A 120 10.70 -14.12 1.67
N LYS A 121 10.35 -15.25 2.28
CA LYS A 121 9.06 -15.94 2.07
C LYS A 121 7.88 -15.07 2.50
N ALA A 122 7.99 -14.41 3.65
CA ALA A 122 6.95 -13.50 4.16
C ALA A 122 6.76 -12.27 3.27
N SER A 123 7.85 -11.74 2.70
CA SER A 123 7.78 -10.60 1.78
C SER A 123 7.03 -10.90 0.48
N LYS A 124 6.83 -12.17 0.13
CA LYS A 124 6.08 -12.57 -1.07
C LYS A 124 4.56 -12.54 -0.92
N LYS A 125 4.06 -12.50 0.31
CA LYS A 125 2.59 -12.53 0.54
C LYS A 125 1.97 -11.21 0.10
N ILE A 126 0.99 -11.29 -0.81
CA ILE A 126 0.20 -10.14 -1.22
C ILE A 126 -0.68 -9.70 -0.05
N ARG A 127 -0.73 -8.41 0.23
CA ARG A 127 -1.64 -7.76 1.16
C ARG A 127 -2.87 -7.31 0.41
N ALA A 128 -4.00 -7.28 1.09
CA ALA A 128 -5.24 -6.79 0.51
C ALA A 128 -6.08 -6.06 1.56
N SER A 129 -6.79 -5.04 1.12
CA SER A 129 -7.72 -4.27 1.93
C SER A 129 -8.96 -3.89 1.14
N VAL A 130 -10.03 -3.63 1.87
CA VAL A 130 -11.28 -3.07 1.35
C VAL A 130 -11.68 -1.88 2.20
N GLY A 131 -12.42 -0.96 1.64
CA GLY A 131 -12.87 0.19 2.41
C GLY A 131 -13.78 1.13 1.66
N LEU A 132 -14.12 2.19 2.35
CA LEU A 132 -14.92 3.29 1.85
C LEU A 132 -14.18 4.60 2.10
N GLY A 133 -14.47 5.61 1.30
CA GLY A 133 -13.87 6.92 1.51
C GLY A 133 -14.67 8.03 0.84
N ILE A 134 -14.27 9.24 1.17
CA ILE A 134 -14.83 10.48 0.64
C ILE A 134 -13.71 11.25 -0.05
N SER A 135 -13.99 11.74 -1.23
CA SER A 135 -13.11 12.63 -1.98
C SER A 135 -13.83 13.95 -2.20
N TRP A 136 -13.20 15.03 -1.82
CA TRP A 136 -13.72 16.38 -1.98
C TRP A 136 -12.70 17.27 -2.69
N ILE A 137 -13.14 17.91 -3.76
CA ILE A 137 -12.33 18.92 -4.45
C ILE A 137 -12.62 20.26 -3.78
N SER A 138 -11.80 20.60 -2.78
CA SER A 138 -11.92 21.86 -2.05
C SER A 138 -11.15 22.99 -2.75
N PRO A 139 -11.43 24.27 -2.43
CA PRO A 139 -10.65 25.41 -2.93
C PRO A 139 -9.16 25.36 -2.56
N LEU A 140 -8.81 24.64 -1.49
CA LEU A 140 -7.44 24.45 -1.02
C LEU A 140 -6.75 23.23 -1.68
N GLY A 141 -7.45 22.52 -2.55
CA GLY A 141 -6.96 21.31 -3.20
C GLY A 141 -7.81 20.07 -2.91
N PRO A 142 -7.52 18.95 -3.56
CA PRO A 142 -8.25 17.71 -3.34
C PRO A 142 -7.98 17.17 -1.93
N LEU A 143 -9.06 16.82 -1.23
CA LEU A 143 -9.03 16.17 0.07
C LEU A 143 -9.59 14.78 -0.08
N ARG A 144 -8.87 13.77 0.44
CA ARG A 144 -9.31 12.38 0.47
C ARG A 144 -9.26 11.84 1.89
N ILE A 145 -10.35 11.21 2.31
CA ILE A 145 -10.43 10.48 3.58
C ILE A 145 -10.86 9.07 3.25
N ALA A 146 -10.15 8.07 3.77
CA ALA A 146 -10.45 6.66 3.57
C ALA A 146 -10.46 5.92 4.89
N TYR A 147 -11.46 5.06 5.06
CA TYR A 147 -11.47 4.05 6.10
C TYR A 147 -11.33 2.67 5.46
N ALA A 148 -10.26 1.96 5.81
CA ALA A 148 -9.89 0.70 5.20
C ALA A 148 -9.74 -0.40 6.25
N VAL A 149 -10.22 -1.59 5.89
CA VAL A 149 -10.08 -2.81 6.69
C VAL A 149 -9.15 -3.76 5.93
N PRO A 150 -8.01 -4.15 6.52
CA PRO A 150 -7.14 -5.14 5.91
C PRO A 150 -7.81 -6.51 5.92
N VAL A 151 -8.00 -7.09 4.72
CA VAL A 151 -8.55 -8.44 4.52
C VAL A 151 -7.43 -9.48 4.60
N ARG A 152 -6.26 -9.13 4.08
CA ARG A 152 -5.09 -10.00 4.08
C ARG A 152 -3.87 -9.23 4.53
N GLN A 153 -3.33 -9.62 5.69
CA GLN A 153 -2.18 -9.01 6.34
C GLN A 153 -1.16 -10.06 6.78
N GLN A 154 0.07 -9.66 7.00
CA GLN A 154 1.09 -10.48 7.65
C GLN A 154 0.89 -10.41 9.16
N LYS A 155 0.70 -11.58 9.77
CA LYS A 155 0.71 -11.73 11.23
C LYS A 155 2.17 -11.88 11.70
N GLU A 156 2.40 -11.50 12.94
CA GLU A 156 3.67 -11.72 13.61
C GLU A 156 4.00 -13.23 13.70
N VAL A 157 5.24 -13.57 13.44
CA VAL A 157 5.76 -14.93 13.64
C VAL A 157 6.95 -14.83 14.59
N GLN A 158 6.82 -15.50 15.73
CA GLN A 158 7.86 -15.60 16.75
C GLN A 158 8.49 -16.98 16.69
N ASP A 159 9.77 -17.07 17.02
CA ASP A 159 10.48 -18.33 17.21
C ASP A 159 10.01 -18.97 18.52
N PRO A 160 9.47 -20.20 18.51
CA PRO A 160 8.97 -20.86 19.71
C PRO A 160 10.07 -21.14 20.75
N ASN A 161 11.35 -21.19 20.34
CA ASN A 161 12.47 -21.53 21.23
C ASN A 161 13.12 -20.31 21.88
N THR A 162 13.19 -19.19 21.15
CA THR A 162 13.91 -17.98 21.57
C THR A 162 12.99 -16.81 21.92
N GLY A 163 11.71 -16.88 21.53
CA GLY A 163 10.75 -15.77 21.67
C GLY A 163 11.07 -14.57 20.77
N LEU A 164 12.09 -14.65 19.94
CA LEU A 164 12.49 -13.58 19.03
C LEU A 164 11.46 -13.43 17.90
N ILE A 165 11.16 -12.18 17.54
CA ILE A 165 10.28 -11.87 16.41
C ILE A 165 11.05 -12.13 15.11
N LEU A 166 10.70 -13.23 14.41
CA LEU A 166 11.27 -13.58 13.12
C LEU A 166 10.66 -12.73 11.99
N ILE A 167 9.36 -12.49 12.07
CA ILE A 167 8.61 -11.70 11.09
C ILE A 167 7.68 -10.75 11.83
N PRO A 168 7.89 -9.43 11.74
CA PRO A 168 7.02 -8.46 12.36
C PRO A 168 5.64 -8.42 11.66
N LYS A 169 4.60 -8.09 12.42
CA LYS A 169 3.25 -7.85 11.88
C LYS A 169 3.24 -6.61 10.98
N ASP A 170 2.29 -6.57 10.03
CA ASP A 170 2.06 -5.37 9.23
C ASP A 170 1.52 -4.22 10.10
N ARG A 171 1.95 -3.00 9.81
CA ARG A 171 1.44 -1.78 10.45
C ARG A 171 0.12 -1.38 9.79
N ILE A 172 -0.93 -1.32 10.60
CA ILE A 172 -2.29 -1.02 10.14
C ILE A 172 -2.64 0.40 10.52
N GLN A 173 -3.07 1.18 9.53
CA GLN A 173 -3.64 2.50 9.70
C GLN A 173 -5.00 2.53 8.98
N ARG A 174 -6.06 2.24 9.72
CA ARG A 174 -7.41 2.11 9.15
C ARG A 174 -7.98 3.42 8.63
N LEU A 175 -7.77 4.51 9.38
CA LEU A 175 -8.20 5.85 8.96
C LEU A 175 -7.00 6.57 8.35
N GLN A 176 -7.18 7.01 7.11
CA GLN A 176 -6.16 7.73 6.36
C GLN A 176 -6.76 8.97 5.74
N PHE A 177 -6.01 10.06 5.75
CA PHE A 177 -6.42 11.31 5.10
C PHE A 177 -5.26 11.89 4.31
N GLN A 178 -5.59 12.60 3.26
CA GLN A 178 -4.64 13.28 2.39
C GLN A 178 -5.23 14.62 1.94
N ILE A 179 -4.40 15.64 1.98
CA ILE A 179 -4.71 16.98 1.46
C ILE A 179 -3.70 17.25 0.35
N GLY A 180 -4.21 17.69 -0.81
CA GLY A 180 -3.39 17.92 -1.99
C GLY A 180 -3.17 16.66 -2.84
N THR A 181 -2.41 16.81 -3.93
CA THR A 181 -2.03 15.71 -4.81
C THR A 181 -0.76 15.03 -4.29
N SER A 182 -0.79 13.70 -4.17
CA SER A 182 0.46 12.93 -4.06
C SER A 182 1.09 12.83 -5.44
N PHE A 183 2.29 13.27 -5.56
CA PHE A 183 3.12 13.06 -6.75
C PHE A 183 3.86 11.73 -6.66
#